data_4387220256e56480ebafad14e8e9f53f
#
_entry.id   4387220256e56480ebafad14e8e9f53f
#
_cell.length_a   1.000
_cell.length_b   1.000
_cell.length_c   1.000
_cell.angle_alpha   90.00
_cell.angle_beta   90.00
_cell.angle_gamma   90.00
#
_symmetry.space_group_name_H-M   'P 1'
#
loop_
_entity.id
_entity.type
_entity.pdbx_description
1 polymer ?
#
loop_
_entity_poly.entity_id
_entity_poly.type
_entity_poly.pdbx_seq_one_letter_code
_entity_poly.pdbx_strand_id
1 'polypeptide(L)'
;MKIFDSMEIAGSSLTAHRLWMDTISSNLANINTTRTKAGGPYKRRVPVFAEMLDETLEGYHDIGGVRVIGITEDNNAPRMTYQPDHPDANEQGYVAYPNVNLVREMTDMLVASRAYEANLSVVTTGRDMWNSALEVIRG
;
A
#
# COMPACT_ATOMS: atom_id res chain seq x y z
N MET A 1 -22.24 6.01 -16.80
CA MET A 1 -23.21 5.16 -16.07
C MET A 1 -22.61 4.90 -14.68
N LYS A 2 -23.19 5.45 -13.63
CA LYS A 2 -22.56 5.54 -12.28
C LYS A 2 -22.14 4.22 -11.63
N ILE A 3 -22.68 3.05 -12.03
CA ILE A 3 -22.31 1.74 -11.47
C ILE A 3 -20.93 1.30 -11.98
N PHE A 4 -20.66 1.50 -13.27
CA PHE A 4 -19.35 1.15 -13.83
C PHE A 4 -18.25 2.05 -13.31
N ASP A 5 -18.52 3.34 -13.15
CA ASP A 5 -17.59 4.31 -12.60
C ASP A 5 -17.19 3.91 -11.16
N SER A 6 -18.18 3.52 -10.33
CA SER A 6 -17.90 3.07 -8.96
C SER A 6 -17.11 1.76 -8.91
N MET A 7 -17.34 0.83 -9.86
CA MET A 7 -16.56 -0.41 -9.96
C MET A 7 -15.13 -0.14 -10.43
N GLU A 8 -14.93 0.82 -11.33
CA GLU A 8 -13.60 1.22 -11.80
C GLU A 8 -12.80 1.88 -10.69
N ILE A 9 -13.41 2.81 -9.94
CA ILE A 9 -12.80 3.43 -8.76
C ILE A 9 -12.42 2.36 -7.71
N ALA A 10 -13.33 1.43 -7.41
CA ALA A 10 -13.06 0.34 -6.48
C ALA A 10 -11.94 -0.58 -6.99
N GLY A 11 -11.90 -0.87 -8.29
CA GLY A 11 -10.86 -1.68 -8.94
C GLY A 11 -9.46 -1.03 -8.84
N SER A 12 -9.37 0.29 -9.10
CA SER A 12 -8.13 1.04 -8.92
C SER A 12 -7.66 1.01 -7.46
N SER A 13 -8.59 1.15 -6.52
CA SER A 13 -8.35 1.11 -5.08
C SER A 13 -7.86 -0.27 -4.62
N LEU A 14 -8.40 -1.37 -5.17
CA LEU A 14 -7.91 -2.73 -4.88
C LEU A 14 -6.44 -2.89 -5.23
N THR A 15 -6.03 -2.40 -6.40
CA THR A 15 -4.63 -2.47 -6.85
C THR A 15 -3.72 -1.66 -5.93
N ALA A 16 -4.14 -0.46 -5.56
CA ALA A 16 -3.39 0.44 -4.68
C ALA A 16 -3.22 -0.14 -3.27
N HIS A 17 -4.28 -0.69 -2.68
CA HIS A 17 -4.23 -1.30 -1.35
C HIS A 17 -3.43 -2.61 -1.33
N ARG A 18 -3.48 -3.40 -2.40
CA ARG A 18 -2.63 -4.58 -2.53
C ARG A 18 -1.14 -4.21 -2.50
N LEU A 19 -0.74 -3.21 -3.28
CA LEU A 19 0.65 -2.73 -3.28
C LEU A 19 1.05 -2.18 -1.90
N TRP A 20 0.13 -1.53 -1.20
CA TRP A 20 0.37 -1.09 0.16
C TRP A 20 0.61 -2.25 1.12
N MET A 21 -0.23 -3.29 1.09
CA MET A 21 -0.03 -4.51 1.90
C MET A 21 1.30 -5.21 1.57
N ASP A 22 1.67 -5.29 0.29
CA ASP A 22 2.96 -5.87 -0.13
C ASP A 22 4.15 -5.05 0.40
N THR A 23 4.01 -3.72 0.42
CA THR A 23 5.03 -2.81 0.97
C THR A 23 5.17 -2.98 2.49
N ILE A 24 4.05 -3.06 3.23
CA ILE A 24 4.05 -3.32 4.67
C ILE A 24 4.68 -4.68 4.97
N SER A 25 4.33 -5.72 4.22
CA SER A 25 4.92 -7.06 4.36
C SER A 25 6.44 -7.03 4.16
N SER A 26 6.91 -6.26 3.17
CA SER A 26 8.35 -6.05 2.95
C SER A 26 9.01 -5.33 4.13
N ASN A 27 8.37 -4.31 4.69
CA ASN A 27 8.87 -3.59 5.87
C ASN A 27 8.98 -4.54 7.08
N LEU A 28 7.95 -5.35 7.34
CA LEU A 28 7.94 -6.32 8.43
C LEU A 28 9.00 -7.40 8.26
N ALA A 29 9.15 -7.93 7.05
CA ALA A 29 10.18 -8.93 6.75
C ALA A 29 11.60 -8.41 6.99
N ASN A 30 11.82 -7.11 6.81
CA ASN A 30 13.11 -6.46 6.93
C ASN A 30 13.32 -5.68 8.24
N ILE A 31 12.45 -5.84 9.24
CA ILE A 31 12.51 -5.06 10.49
C ILE A 31 13.83 -5.23 11.25
N ASN A 32 14.51 -6.37 11.07
CA ASN A 32 15.79 -6.68 11.70
C ASN A 32 16.97 -6.66 10.72
N THR A 33 16.80 -6.19 9.49
CA THR A 33 17.85 -6.18 8.48
C THR A 33 18.80 -5.00 8.70
N THR A 34 19.93 -5.26 9.31
CA THR A 34 20.98 -4.28 9.65
C THR A 34 21.90 -3.95 8.47
N ARG A 35 21.95 -4.84 7.46
CA ARG A 35 22.81 -4.68 6.29
C ARG A 35 22.11 -5.03 5.00
N THR A 36 22.06 -4.08 4.09
CA THR A 36 21.51 -4.24 2.72
C THR A 36 22.64 -4.27 1.69
N LYS A 37 22.33 -4.67 0.44
CA LYS A 37 23.28 -4.62 -0.68
C LYS A 37 23.77 -3.20 -0.98
N ALA A 38 22.96 -2.19 -0.69
CA ALA A 38 23.31 -0.78 -0.86
C ALA A 38 24.14 -0.21 0.29
N GLY A 39 24.37 -1.01 1.34
CA GLY A 39 25.02 -0.60 2.59
C GLY A 39 24.03 -0.06 3.61
N GLY A 40 24.35 -0.26 4.90
CA GLY A 40 23.52 0.19 6.02
C GLY A 40 22.22 -0.59 6.22
N PRO A 41 21.38 -0.20 7.20
CA PRO A 41 20.15 -0.87 7.53
C PRO A 41 19.08 -0.69 6.43
N TYR A 42 18.09 -1.57 6.42
CA TYR A 42 16.92 -1.39 5.58
C TYR A 42 16.19 -0.08 5.93
N LYS A 43 15.70 0.62 4.93
CA LYS A 43 14.87 1.81 5.12
C LYS A 43 13.40 1.45 4.90
N ARG A 44 12.54 1.93 5.78
CA ARG A 44 11.09 1.77 5.67
C ARG A 44 10.61 2.29 4.33
N ARG A 45 9.78 1.52 3.63
CA ARG A 45 9.18 1.91 2.36
C ARG A 45 7.73 2.33 2.55
N VAL A 46 7.32 3.36 1.83
CA VAL A 46 5.96 3.91 1.89
C VAL A 46 5.47 4.18 0.47
N PRO A 47 4.29 3.64 0.07
CA PRO A 47 3.72 3.96 -1.23
C PRO A 47 3.18 5.40 -1.23
N VAL A 48 3.34 6.09 -2.35
CA VAL A 48 2.79 7.43 -2.57
C VAL A 48 1.57 7.29 -3.47
N PHE A 49 0.41 7.66 -2.94
CA PHE A 49 -0.86 7.62 -3.64
C PHE A 49 -1.12 8.95 -4.35
N ALA A 50 -1.75 8.88 -5.51
CA ALA A 50 -2.25 10.02 -6.24
C ALA A 50 -3.64 9.72 -6.79
N GLU A 51 -4.43 10.76 -6.93
CA GLU A 51 -5.71 10.70 -7.61
C GLU A 51 -5.53 10.44 -9.11
N MET A 52 -6.43 9.68 -9.70
CA MET A 52 -6.52 9.50 -11.13
C MET A 52 -7.52 10.55 -11.69
N LEU A 53 -6.97 11.54 -12.38
CA LEU A 53 -7.76 12.53 -13.11
C LEU A 53 -7.71 12.15 -14.60
N ASP A 54 -8.87 12.03 -15.24
CA ASP A 54 -8.96 11.87 -16.69
C ASP A 54 -9.13 13.25 -17.35
N GLU A 55 -8.11 13.70 -18.09
CA GLU A 55 -8.16 14.91 -18.90
C GLU A 55 -8.79 14.56 -20.25
N THR A 56 -10.09 14.68 -20.38
CA THR A 56 -10.73 14.69 -21.70
C THR A 56 -10.77 16.11 -22.27
N LEU A 57 -10.62 16.26 -23.60
CA LEU A 57 -10.54 17.53 -24.32
C LEU A 57 -11.80 18.42 -24.20
N GLU A 58 -12.87 17.95 -23.58
CA GLU A 58 -14.17 18.66 -23.46
C GLU A 58 -14.65 18.90 -22.02
N GLY A 59 -13.79 18.80 -21.04
CA GLY A 59 -14.11 19.03 -19.64
C GLY A 59 -13.70 17.87 -18.74
N TYR A 60 -13.45 18.19 -17.48
CA TYR A 60 -13.11 17.21 -16.47
C TYR A 60 -14.25 16.20 -16.30
N HIS A 61 -14.13 15.04 -16.88
CA HIS A 61 -14.88 13.88 -16.42
C HIS A 61 -14.12 13.29 -15.24
N ASP A 62 -14.63 13.59 -14.07
CA ASP A 62 -14.15 13.12 -12.78
C ASP A 62 -14.46 11.61 -12.64
N ILE A 63 -13.72 10.78 -13.37
CA ILE A 63 -13.64 9.35 -13.08
C ILE A 63 -12.62 9.24 -11.97
N GLY A 64 -13.06 9.56 -10.75
CA GLY A 64 -12.24 9.46 -9.56
C GLY A 64 -11.63 8.07 -9.47
N GLY A 65 -10.43 7.97 -8.92
CA GLY A 65 -9.72 6.72 -8.70
C GLY A 65 -8.41 7.00 -8.00
N VAL A 66 -7.73 5.96 -7.55
CA VAL A 66 -6.44 6.07 -6.90
C VAL A 66 -5.39 5.24 -7.61
N ARG A 67 -4.19 5.79 -7.76
CA ARG A 67 -3.02 5.06 -8.24
C ARG A 67 -1.84 5.27 -7.31
N VAL A 68 -0.94 4.31 -7.28
CA VAL A 68 0.37 4.48 -6.65
C VAL A 68 1.33 5.02 -7.70
N ILE A 69 1.88 6.20 -7.46
CA ILE A 69 2.84 6.86 -8.37
C ILE A 69 4.28 6.47 -8.08
N GLY A 70 4.53 5.86 -6.92
CA GLY A 70 5.87 5.38 -6.57
C GLY A 70 5.92 4.87 -5.14
N ILE A 71 7.05 4.27 -4.80
CA ILE A 71 7.38 3.86 -3.44
C ILE A 71 8.59 4.70 -3.02
N THR A 72 8.46 5.42 -1.92
CA THR A 72 9.54 6.24 -1.35
C THR A 72 10.13 5.57 -0.12
N GLU A 73 11.40 5.86 0.17
CA GLU A 73 12.06 5.45 1.40
C GLU A 73 11.89 6.50 2.48
N ASP A 74 11.57 6.07 3.68
CA ASP A 74 11.53 6.93 4.86
C ASP A 74 12.97 7.22 5.31
N ASN A 75 13.35 8.50 5.29
CA ASN A 75 14.69 8.95 5.66
C ASN A 75 14.84 9.28 7.15
N ASN A 76 13.90 8.92 7.99
CA ASN A 76 14.05 9.04 9.43
C ASN A 76 15.26 8.23 9.93
N ALA A 77 15.88 8.71 11.00
CA ALA A 77 17.04 8.06 11.58
C ALA A 77 16.79 6.60 11.96
N PRO A 78 17.74 5.70 11.72
CA PRO A 78 17.64 4.31 12.14
C PRO A 78 17.63 4.21 13.67
N ARG A 79 17.05 3.13 14.17
CA ARG A 79 17.04 2.83 15.61
C ARG A 79 18.40 2.28 16.03
N MET A 80 19.11 2.98 16.89
CA MET A 80 20.39 2.54 17.43
C MET A 80 20.18 1.66 18.66
N THR A 81 20.78 0.47 18.67
CA THR A 81 20.70 -0.50 19.77
C THR A 81 22.11 -0.92 20.18
N TYR A 82 22.42 -0.90 21.48
CA TYR A 82 23.73 -1.31 21.98
C TYR A 82 23.86 -2.82 21.96
N GLN A 83 24.71 -3.35 21.09
CA GLN A 83 25.01 -4.78 20.91
C GLN A 83 26.47 -4.93 20.45
N PRO A 84 27.43 -4.85 21.36
CA PRO A 84 28.85 -4.83 20.99
C PRO A 84 29.34 -6.13 20.31
N ASP A 85 28.67 -7.25 20.56
CA ASP A 85 29.03 -8.55 19.97
C ASP A 85 28.43 -8.77 18.56
N HIS A 86 27.65 -7.82 18.07
CA HIS A 86 27.02 -7.95 16.75
C HIS A 86 28.01 -7.62 15.63
N PRO A 87 28.06 -8.40 14.53
CA PRO A 87 29.01 -8.19 13.42
C PRO A 87 28.86 -6.83 12.73
N ASP A 88 27.70 -6.19 12.80
CA ASP A 88 27.44 -4.86 12.24
C ASP A 88 27.48 -3.75 13.30
N ALA A 89 28.06 -4.02 14.47
CA ALA A 89 28.26 -2.99 15.50
C ALA A 89 29.33 -1.98 15.05
N ASN A 90 29.08 -0.70 15.35
CA ASN A 90 30.07 0.35 15.14
C ASN A 90 31.17 0.30 16.24
N GLU A 91 32.18 1.17 16.15
CA GLU A 91 33.29 1.25 17.12
C GLU A 91 32.83 1.53 18.57
N GLN A 92 31.61 2.05 18.73
CA GLN A 92 30.99 2.35 20.02
C GLN A 92 30.08 1.22 20.53
N GLY A 93 29.97 0.11 19.78
CA GLY A 93 29.13 -1.03 20.11
C GLY A 93 27.65 -0.88 19.78
N TYR A 94 27.26 0.07 18.95
CA TYR A 94 25.88 0.28 18.52
C TYR A 94 25.63 -0.31 17.15
N VAL A 95 24.46 -0.95 16.98
CA VAL A 95 23.94 -1.47 15.71
C VAL A 95 22.78 -0.59 15.25
N ALA A 96 22.80 -0.22 13.99
CA ALA A 96 21.72 0.53 13.35
C ALA A 96 20.66 -0.45 12.81
N TYR A 97 19.47 -0.41 13.38
CA TYR A 97 18.29 -1.15 12.93
C TYR A 97 17.36 -0.25 12.08
N PRO A 98 16.54 -0.85 11.20
CA PRO A 98 15.54 -0.10 10.44
C PRO A 98 14.62 0.76 11.31
N ASN A 99 14.16 1.87 10.77
CA ASN A 99 13.14 2.74 11.38
C ASN A 99 11.72 2.20 11.21
N VAL A 100 11.55 0.89 11.25
CA VAL A 100 10.26 0.19 11.13
C VAL A 100 9.68 -0.05 12.51
N ASN A 101 8.45 0.40 12.75
CA ASN A 101 7.71 0.14 13.97
C ASN A 101 6.69 -0.98 13.74
N LEU A 102 6.89 -2.13 14.41
CA LEU A 102 6.04 -3.31 14.27
C LEU A 102 4.56 -3.02 14.48
N VAL A 103 4.21 -2.30 15.55
CA VAL A 103 2.80 -2.03 15.91
C VAL A 103 2.13 -1.16 14.85
N ARG A 104 2.85 -0.15 14.35
CA ARG A 104 2.38 0.73 13.28
C ARG A 104 2.14 -0.05 11.99
N GLU A 105 3.13 -0.87 11.56
CA GLU A 105 2.99 -1.67 10.34
C GLU A 105 1.82 -2.67 10.44
N MET A 106 1.62 -3.30 11.60
CA MET A 106 0.48 -4.19 11.82
C MET A 106 -0.86 -3.45 11.78
N THR A 107 -0.92 -2.25 12.33
CA THR A 107 -2.12 -1.41 12.25
C THR A 107 -2.40 -0.98 10.81
N ASP A 108 -1.38 -0.54 10.08
CA ASP A 108 -1.47 -0.15 8.67
C ASP A 108 -1.91 -1.35 7.81
N MET A 109 -1.41 -2.56 8.10
CA MET A 109 -1.83 -3.80 7.43
C MET A 109 -3.32 -4.09 7.67
N LEU A 110 -3.79 -3.94 8.90
CA LEU A 110 -5.21 -4.14 9.21
C LEU A 110 -6.09 -3.13 8.46
N VAL A 111 -5.71 -1.85 8.44
CA VAL A 111 -6.43 -0.80 7.72
C VAL A 111 -6.46 -1.10 6.21
N ALA A 112 -5.31 -1.43 5.62
CA ALA A 112 -5.21 -1.75 4.20
C ALA A 112 -6.05 -2.98 3.81
N SER A 113 -6.02 -4.03 4.65
CA SER A 113 -6.83 -5.25 4.46
C SER A 113 -8.33 -4.95 4.52
N ARG A 114 -8.78 -4.16 5.49
CA ARG A 114 -10.20 -3.79 5.60
C ARG A 114 -10.66 -2.91 4.45
N ALA A 115 -9.83 -1.99 3.99
CA ALA A 115 -10.13 -1.17 2.82
C ALA A 115 -10.20 -2.03 1.55
N TYR A 116 -9.30 -3.02 1.40
CA TYR A 116 -9.32 -3.98 0.30
C TYR A 116 -10.61 -4.80 0.30
N GLU A 117 -11.00 -5.39 1.43
CA GLU A 117 -12.24 -6.16 1.59
C GLU A 117 -13.50 -5.32 1.26
N ALA A 118 -13.54 -4.06 1.69
CA ALA A 118 -14.64 -3.15 1.39
C ALA A 118 -14.75 -2.87 -0.11
N ASN A 119 -13.64 -2.57 -0.79
CA ASN A 119 -13.63 -2.34 -2.23
C ASN A 119 -13.98 -3.61 -3.02
N LEU A 120 -13.55 -4.78 -2.57
CA LEU A 120 -13.92 -6.05 -3.16
C LEU A 120 -15.45 -6.28 -3.08
N SER A 121 -16.05 -5.94 -1.94
CA SER A 121 -17.51 -6.01 -1.75
C SER A 121 -18.26 -5.08 -2.72
N VAL A 122 -17.75 -3.86 -2.97
CA VAL A 122 -18.34 -2.95 -3.97
C VAL A 122 -18.31 -3.57 -5.37
N VAL A 123 -17.18 -4.14 -5.79
CA VAL A 123 -17.04 -4.77 -7.10
C VAL A 123 -17.97 -5.97 -7.25
N THR A 124 -18.03 -6.84 -6.25
CA THR A 124 -18.90 -8.04 -6.30
C THR A 124 -20.38 -7.66 -6.32
N THR A 125 -20.80 -6.73 -5.47
CA THR A 125 -22.19 -6.23 -5.45
C THR A 125 -22.56 -5.55 -6.78
N GLY A 126 -21.67 -4.74 -7.33
CA GLY A 126 -21.90 -4.11 -8.65
C GLY A 126 -22.09 -5.14 -9.76
N ARG A 127 -21.29 -6.21 -9.76
CA ARG A 127 -21.43 -7.32 -10.72
C ARG A 127 -22.74 -8.06 -10.55
N ASP A 128 -23.16 -8.34 -9.32
CA ASP A 128 -24.41 -9.06 -9.04
C ASP A 128 -25.63 -8.22 -9.43
N MET A 129 -25.60 -6.90 -9.17
CA MET A 129 -26.64 -5.98 -9.65
C MET A 129 -26.73 -5.95 -11.17
N TRP A 130 -25.58 -5.97 -11.87
CA TRP A 130 -25.55 -6.02 -13.33
C TRP A 130 -26.14 -7.33 -13.87
N ASN A 131 -25.78 -8.45 -13.29
CA ASN A 131 -26.33 -9.75 -13.68
C ASN A 131 -27.85 -9.80 -13.48
N SER A 132 -28.34 -9.33 -12.33
CA SER A 132 -29.79 -9.26 -12.05
C SER A 132 -30.52 -8.36 -13.05
N ALA A 133 -29.94 -7.23 -13.45
CA ALA A 133 -30.51 -6.37 -14.46
C ALA A 133 -30.61 -7.04 -15.83
N LEU A 134 -29.57 -7.84 -16.20
CA LEU A 134 -29.60 -8.63 -17.45
C LEU A 134 -30.67 -9.73 -17.44
N GLU A 135 -30.91 -10.37 -16.29
CA GLU A 135 -31.97 -11.38 -16.14
C GLU A 135 -33.36 -10.76 -16.35
N VAL A 136 -33.60 -9.58 -15.81
CA VAL A 136 -34.87 -8.85 -16.01
C VAL A 136 -35.11 -8.49 -17.48
N ILE A 137 -34.05 -8.21 -18.25
CA ILE A 137 -34.16 -7.89 -19.67
C ILE A 137 -34.42 -9.12 -20.53
N ARG A 138 -33.97 -10.30 -20.07
CA ARG A 138 -34.09 -11.58 -20.80
C ARG A 138 -35.42 -12.32 -20.53
N GLY A 139 -36.08 -12.03 -19.41
CA GLY A 139 -37.37 -12.62 -19.03
C GLY A 139 -38.51 -11.92 -19.64
#